data_423fb3142f2618288776af896ad29072
#
_entry.id   423fb3142f2618288776af896ad29072
#
_cell.length_a   1.000
_cell.length_b   1.000
_cell.length_c   1.000
_cell.angle_alpha   90.00
_cell.angle_beta   90.00
_cell.angle_gamma   90.00
#
_symmetry.space_group_name_H-M   'P 1'
#
loop_
_entity.id
_entity.type
_entity.pdbx_description
1 polymer ?
#
loop_
_entity_poly.entity_id
_entity_poly.type
_entity_poly.pdbx_seq_one_letter_code
_entity_poly.pdbx_strand_id
1 'polypeptide(L)'
;DKAMADKVYIEPLTLDVVKRIIEIEKPDGLLSTLGGQTGLTLSMQLDKDGFLAEHNVRLLGAKRSTIDKAEDRQMFKDTMEKIGQRCIPSRVVENLPDAIAFTEEIGLPVIIRPAFTMGGTGGGIATTMEELHEIAENGLRLSPITQILVEKCISGWKEIEFEVIRDSVGNSITVCSMENLDPVGIHTGDSIV
;
A
#
# COMPACT_ATOMS: atom_id res chain seq x y z
N ASP A 1 24.17 -14.06 3.43
CA ASP A 1 25.25 -14.35 4.39
C ASP A 1 25.11 -15.78 4.90
N LYS A 2 26.15 -16.60 4.73
CA LYS A 2 26.17 -18.01 5.17
C LYS A 2 26.07 -18.18 6.69
N ALA A 3 26.32 -17.12 7.46
CA ALA A 3 26.14 -17.12 8.89
C ALA A 3 24.66 -16.94 9.32
N MET A 4 23.81 -16.47 8.40
CA MET A 4 22.40 -16.16 8.66
C MET A 4 21.41 -17.15 8.02
N ALA A 5 21.88 -17.99 7.07
CA ALA A 5 21.03 -18.95 6.38
C ALA A 5 21.82 -20.21 6.04
N ASP A 6 21.19 -21.38 6.21
CA ASP A 6 21.76 -22.68 5.87
C ASP A 6 22.00 -22.82 4.37
N LYS A 7 21.09 -22.24 3.57
CA LYS A 7 21.19 -22.21 2.10
C LYS A 7 20.83 -20.81 1.56
N VAL A 8 21.58 -20.40 0.56
CA VAL A 8 21.39 -19.13 -0.14
C VAL A 8 21.29 -19.38 -1.62
N TYR A 9 20.22 -18.92 -2.24
CA TYR A 9 19.99 -18.96 -3.67
C TYR A 9 20.17 -17.56 -4.26
N ILE A 10 21.02 -17.44 -5.26
CA ILE A 10 21.24 -16.20 -6.01
C ILE A 10 20.67 -16.43 -7.40
N GLU A 11 19.37 -16.27 -7.52
CA GLU A 11 18.61 -16.59 -8.72
C GLU A 11 17.64 -15.45 -9.04
N PRO A 12 17.14 -15.36 -10.27
CA PRO A 12 16.07 -14.41 -10.60
C PRO A 12 14.83 -14.66 -9.74
N LEU A 13 14.26 -13.59 -9.15
CA LEU A 13 13.03 -13.66 -8.35
C LEU A 13 11.82 -13.76 -9.26
N THR A 14 11.61 -14.94 -9.84
CA THR A 14 10.45 -15.30 -10.66
C THR A 14 9.63 -16.39 -10.01
N LEU A 15 8.35 -16.50 -10.38
CA LEU A 15 7.45 -17.50 -9.83
C LEU A 15 7.97 -18.92 -10.03
N ASP A 16 8.47 -19.23 -11.23
CA ASP A 16 8.99 -20.55 -11.57
C ASP A 16 10.23 -20.94 -10.77
N VAL A 17 11.13 -19.99 -10.55
CA VAL A 17 12.34 -20.22 -9.74
C VAL A 17 11.97 -20.47 -8.29
N VAL A 18 11.06 -19.67 -7.73
CA VAL A 18 10.60 -19.86 -6.34
C VAL A 18 9.87 -21.19 -6.18
N LYS A 19 9.00 -21.58 -7.12
CA LYS A 19 8.35 -22.90 -7.12
C LYS A 19 9.37 -24.03 -7.10
N ARG A 20 10.38 -23.98 -7.97
CA ARG A 20 11.45 -24.98 -8.03
C ARG A 20 12.26 -25.06 -6.74
N ILE A 21 12.56 -23.92 -6.10
CA ILE A 21 13.26 -23.90 -4.80
C ILE A 21 12.41 -24.56 -3.72
N ILE A 22 11.10 -24.27 -3.68
CA ILE A 22 10.18 -24.89 -2.72
C ILE A 22 10.10 -26.40 -2.93
N GLU A 23 10.06 -26.89 -4.17
CA GLU A 23 10.06 -28.33 -4.50
C GLU A 23 11.34 -29.04 -4.03
N ILE A 24 12.49 -28.38 -4.15
CA ILE A 24 13.79 -28.91 -3.74
C ILE A 24 13.93 -28.91 -2.21
N GLU A 25 13.67 -27.78 -1.59
CA GLU A 25 13.95 -27.56 -0.17
C GLU A 25 12.83 -28.02 0.77
N LYS A 26 11.59 -28.11 0.25
CA LYS A 26 10.40 -28.54 0.99
C LYS A 26 10.24 -27.85 2.34
N PRO A 27 10.24 -26.51 2.36
CA PRO A 27 10.12 -25.76 3.60
C PRO A 27 8.74 -25.92 4.23
N ASP A 28 8.65 -25.82 5.56
CA ASP A 28 7.38 -25.81 6.29
C ASP A 28 6.61 -24.50 6.15
N GLY A 29 7.30 -23.41 5.80
CA GLY A 29 6.70 -22.09 5.68
C GLY A 29 7.48 -21.16 4.78
N LEU A 30 6.77 -20.14 4.29
CA LEU A 30 7.29 -19.05 3.47
C LEU A 30 7.05 -17.72 4.18
N LEU A 31 8.13 -16.98 4.49
CA LEU A 31 8.05 -15.65 5.07
C LEU A 31 8.30 -14.61 3.96
N SER A 32 7.24 -13.93 3.52
CA SER A 32 7.28 -13.00 2.39
C SER A 32 7.52 -11.55 2.78
N THR A 33 7.19 -11.18 4.02
CA THR A 33 7.20 -9.78 4.48
C THR A 33 8.60 -9.13 4.51
N LEU A 34 9.66 -9.93 4.54
CA LEU A 34 11.04 -9.44 4.46
C LEU A 34 11.56 -9.24 3.03
N GLY A 35 10.77 -9.60 2.03
CA GLY A 35 11.13 -9.54 0.60
C GLY A 35 10.63 -8.31 -0.14
N GLY A 36 10.09 -7.31 0.57
CA GLY A 36 9.47 -6.12 -0.03
C GLY A 36 8.29 -6.49 -0.95
N GLN A 37 7.93 -5.58 -1.84
CA GLN A 37 6.80 -5.75 -2.76
C GLN A 37 6.95 -6.97 -3.69
N THR A 38 8.17 -7.29 -4.11
CA THR A 38 8.43 -8.46 -4.94
C THR A 38 8.13 -9.76 -4.19
N GLY A 39 8.60 -9.88 -2.94
CA GLY A 39 8.32 -11.04 -2.10
C GLY A 39 6.82 -11.20 -1.82
N LEU A 40 6.13 -10.10 -1.52
CA LEU A 40 4.69 -10.07 -1.33
C LEU A 40 3.94 -10.55 -2.59
N THR A 41 4.22 -9.97 -3.74
CA THR A 41 3.57 -10.33 -5.01
C THR A 41 3.74 -11.81 -5.35
N LEU A 42 4.97 -12.34 -5.24
CA LEU A 42 5.25 -13.75 -5.53
C LEU A 42 4.53 -14.68 -4.54
N SER A 43 4.53 -14.36 -3.25
CA SER A 43 3.84 -15.18 -2.24
C SER A 43 2.32 -15.20 -2.45
N MET A 44 1.75 -14.07 -2.84
CA MET A 44 0.33 -13.97 -3.17
C MET A 44 -0.04 -14.80 -4.41
N GLN A 45 0.81 -14.84 -5.43
CA GLN A 45 0.63 -15.68 -6.62
C GLN A 45 0.70 -17.15 -6.26
N LEU A 46 1.70 -17.56 -5.48
CA LEU A 46 1.87 -18.96 -5.01
C LEU A 46 0.68 -19.45 -4.19
N ASP A 47 0.14 -18.60 -3.32
CA ASP A 47 -1.05 -18.92 -2.52
C ASP A 47 -2.31 -18.99 -3.38
N LYS A 48 -2.48 -18.03 -4.30
CA LYS A 48 -3.63 -17.98 -5.22
C LYS A 48 -3.70 -19.18 -6.15
N ASP A 49 -2.56 -19.64 -6.64
CA ASP A 49 -2.45 -20.81 -7.53
C ASP A 49 -2.66 -22.13 -6.79
N GLY A 50 -2.73 -22.12 -5.46
CA GLY A 50 -2.83 -23.33 -4.63
C GLY A 50 -1.51 -24.03 -4.40
N PHE A 51 -0.41 -23.57 -4.98
CA PHE A 51 0.90 -24.22 -4.93
C PHE A 51 1.42 -24.42 -3.49
N LEU A 52 1.25 -23.41 -2.62
CA LEU A 52 1.67 -23.52 -1.22
C LEU A 52 0.90 -24.62 -0.48
N ALA A 53 -0.40 -24.74 -0.72
CA ALA A 53 -1.24 -25.76 -0.11
C ALA A 53 -0.87 -27.18 -0.61
N GLU A 54 -0.61 -27.33 -1.91
CA GLU A 54 -0.18 -28.60 -2.51
C GLU A 54 1.14 -29.11 -1.94
N HIS A 55 2.04 -28.20 -1.58
CA HIS A 55 3.35 -28.53 -1.04
C HIS A 55 3.42 -28.46 0.50
N ASN A 56 2.27 -28.26 1.17
CA ASN A 56 2.17 -28.11 2.63
C ASN A 56 3.02 -26.96 3.20
N VAL A 57 3.20 -25.89 2.44
CA VAL A 57 3.95 -24.68 2.86
C VAL A 57 3.00 -23.66 3.45
N ARG A 58 3.23 -23.25 4.68
CA ARG A 58 2.43 -22.19 5.32
C ARG A 58 2.95 -20.82 4.94
N LEU A 59 2.05 -19.92 4.52
CA LEU A 59 2.39 -18.50 4.41
C LEU A 59 2.52 -17.91 5.83
N LEU A 60 3.71 -17.46 6.17
CA LEU A 60 4.04 -16.86 7.47
C LEU A 60 3.96 -15.33 7.39
N GLY A 61 3.68 -14.71 8.54
CA GLY A 61 3.45 -13.26 8.61
C GLY A 61 1.99 -12.94 8.29
N ALA A 62 1.72 -12.12 7.28
CA ALA A 62 0.37 -11.74 6.91
C ALA A 62 -0.32 -12.81 6.04
N LYS A 63 -1.59 -13.08 6.34
CA LYS A 63 -2.43 -13.92 5.49
C LYS A 63 -2.78 -13.17 4.20
N ARG A 64 -3.02 -13.90 3.10
CA ARG A 64 -3.45 -13.33 1.83
C ARG A 64 -4.60 -12.33 1.99
N SER A 65 -5.67 -12.70 2.67
CA SER A 65 -6.82 -11.82 2.88
C SER A 65 -6.50 -10.53 3.65
N THR A 66 -5.43 -10.52 4.44
CA THR A 66 -4.94 -9.33 5.13
C THR A 66 -4.12 -8.46 4.19
N ILE A 67 -3.30 -9.08 3.35
CA ILE A 67 -2.53 -8.38 2.32
C ILE A 67 -3.48 -7.72 1.31
N ASP A 68 -4.49 -8.45 0.80
CA ASP A 68 -5.52 -7.90 -0.09
C ASP A 68 -6.16 -6.64 0.50
N LYS A 69 -6.54 -6.68 1.79
CA LYS A 69 -7.12 -5.52 2.48
C LYS A 69 -6.16 -4.34 2.67
N ALA A 70 -4.87 -4.62 2.81
CA ALA A 70 -3.86 -3.57 2.98
C ALA A 70 -3.48 -2.90 1.65
N GLU A 71 -3.42 -3.69 0.57
CA GLU A 71 -3.01 -3.22 -0.76
C GLU A 71 -4.17 -2.54 -1.54
N ASP A 72 -5.41 -3.03 -1.36
CA ASP A 72 -6.58 -2.42 -2.01
C ASP A 72 -7.10 -1.24 -1.18
N ARG A 73 -7.09 -0.05 -1.78
CA ARG A 73 -7.48 1.20 -1.11
C ARG A 73 -8.92 1.19 -0.60
N GLN A 74 -9.85 0.61 -1.35
CA GLN A 74 -11.26 0.57 -0.95
C GLN A 74 -11.46 -0.43 0.19
N MET A 75 -10.87 -1.63 0.07
CA MET A 75 -10.92 -2.65 1.12
C MET A 75 -10.25 -2.17 2.41
N PHE A 76 -9.16 -1.39 2.29
CA PHE A 76 -8.51 -0.77 3.45
C PHE A 76 -9.45 0.23 4.13
N LYS A 77 -10.04 1.16 3.36
CA LYS A 77 -10.98 2.16 3.86
C LYS A 77 -12.17 1.49 4.57
N ASP A 78 -12.82 0.52 3.91
CA ASP A 78 -13.96 -0.22 4.48
C ASP A 78 -13.56 -0.95 5.78
N THR A 79 -12.32 -1.48 5.83
CA THR A 79 -11.79 -2.15 7.02
C THR A 79 -11.58 -1.16 8.17
N MET A 80 -11.03 0.02 7.89
CA MET A 80 -10.83 1.07 8.88
C MET A 80 -12.16 1.60 9.42
N GLU A 81 -13.12 1.88 8.55
CA GLU A 81 -14.47 2.31 8.93
C GLU A 81 -15.16 1.26 9.83
N LYS A 82 -15.04 -0.02 9.48
CA LYS A 82 -15.60 -1.13 10.26
C LYS A 82 -15.06 -1.22 11.69
N ILE A 83 -13.80 -0.84 11.90
CA ILE A 83 -13.18 -0.81 13.23
C ILE A 83 -13.26 0.58 13.89
N GLY A 84 -14.03 1.50 13.30
CA GLY A 84 -14.24 2.85 13.84
C GLY A 84 -13.06 3.81 13.68
N GLN A 85 -12.11 3.49 12.80
CA GLN A 85 -10.98 4.37 12.50
C GLN A 85 -11.29 5.26 11.30
N ARG A 86 -10.83 6.50 11.37
CA ARG A 86 -11.02 7.48 10.30
C ARG A 86 -9.90 7.36 9.27
N CYS A 87 -10.28 7.34 8.00
CA CYS A 87 -9.36 7.55 6.88
C CYS A 87 -9.38 9.01 6.44
N ILE A 88 -8.32 9.42 5.76
CA ILE A 88 -8.26 10.72 5.11
C ILE A 88 -9.41 10.79 4.09
N PRO A 89 -10.25 11.85 4.11
CA PRO A 89 -11.32 12.02 3.14
C PRO A 89 -10.76 12.02 1.72
N SER A 90 -11.23 11.11 0.91
CA SER A 90 -10.81 10.96 -0.49
C SER A 90 -11.97 10.46 -1.35
N ARG A 91 -12.01 10.88 -2.61
CA ARG A 91 -13.02 10.46 -3.60
C ARG A 91 -12.41 10.39 -4.99
N VAL A 92 -12.71 9.33 -5.71
CA VAL A 92 -12.44 9.24 -7.14
C VAL A 92 -13.57 9.96 -7.87
N VAL A 93 -13.23 10.86 -8.79
CA VAL A 93 -14.17 11.63 -9.59
C VAL A 93 -13.78 11.60 -11.06
N GLU A 94 -14.76 11.73 -11.95
CA GLU A 94 -14.63 11.61 -13.41
C GLU A 94 -14.91 12.94 -14.14
N ASN A 95 -15.26 13.96 -13.37
CA ASN A 95 -15.57 15.28 -13.92
C ASN A 95 -15.20 16.39 -12.93
N LEU A 96 -15.08 17.60 -13.46
CA LEU A 96 -14.74 18.77 -12.65
C LEU A 96 -15.82 19.18 -11.64
N PRO A 97 -17.12 19.18 -11.97
CA PRO A 97 -18.17 19.49 -11.00
C PRO A 97 -18.12 18.63 -9.73
N ASP A 98 -17.90 17.33 -9.86
CA ASP A 98 -17.78 16.41 -8.73
C ASP A 98 -16.50 16.68 -7.89
N ALA A 99 -15.40 17.07 -8.56
CA ALA A 99 -14.18 17.48 -7.88
C ALA A 99 -14.41 18.73 -7.02
N ILE A 100 -15.11 19.73 -7.58
CA ILE A 100 -15.46 20.96 -6.88
C ILE A 100 -16.37 20.66 -5.68
N ALA A 101 -17.48 19.95 -5.90
CA ALA A 101 -18.43 19.63 -4.85
C ALA A 101 -17.77 18.86 -3.70
N PHE A 102 -16.91 17.90 -3.99
CA PHE A 102 -16.19 17.16 -2.97
C PHE A 102 -15.17 18.04 -2.24
N THR A 103 -14.48 18.92 -2.96
CA THR A 103 -13.54 19.85 -2.31
C THR A 103 -14.25 20.86 -1.40
N GLU A 104 -15.43 21.32 -1.76
CA GLU A 104 -16.28 22.16 -0.88
C GLU A 104 -16.69 21.40 0.39
N GLU A 105 -16.98 20.09 0.28
CA GLU A 105 -17.32 19.23 1.42
C GLU A 105 -16.15 19.07 2.41
N ILE A 106 -14.94 18.80 1.90
CA ILE A 106 -13.77 18.48 2.75
C ILE A 106 -12.87 19.69 3.05
N GLY A 107 -13.04 20.80 2.33
CA GLY A 107 -12.25 22.03 2.41
C GLY A 107 -10.85 21.91 1.79
N LEU A 108 -10.31 23.05 1.43
CA LEU A 108 -8.92 23.18 0.96
C LEU A 108 -7.91 23.12 2.14
N PRO A 109 -6.63 22.81 1.89
CA PRO A 109 -6.08 22.35 0.62
C PRO A 109 -6.41 20.87 0.33
N VAL A 110 -6.37 20.50 -0.97
CA VAL A 110 -6.57 19.12 -1.45
C VAL A 110 -5.42 18.68 -2.35
N ILE A 111 -5.18 17.38 -2.40
CA ILE A 111 -4.26 16.74 -3.34
C ILE A 111 -5.08 16.13 -4.46
N ILE A 112 -4.62 16.34 -5.70
CA ILE A 112 -5.23 15.76 -6.89
C ILE A 112 -4.22 14.81 -7.52
N ARG A 113 -4.65 13.57 -7.80
CA ARG A 113 -3.81 12.54 -8.40
C ARG A 113 -4.56 11.90 -9.58
N PRO A 114 -4.11 12.09 -10.82
CA PRO A 114 -4.68 11.41 -11.97
C PRO A 114 -4.48 9.90 -11.88
N ALA A 115 -5.47 9.13 -12.31
CA ALA A 115 -5.37 7.68 -12.38
C ALA A 115 -4.42 7.26 -13.52
N PHE A 116 -3.61 6.24 -13.27
CA PHE A 116 -2.70 5.62 -14.24
C PHE A 116 -1.68 6.57 -14.90
N THR A 117 -1.32 7.68 -14.26
CA THR A 117 -0.20 8.52 -14.68
C THR A 117 1.09 8.14 -13.95
N MET A 118 2.22 8.25 -14.64
CA MET A 118 3.53 7.94 -14.06
C MET A 118 4.21 9.21 -13.53
N GLY A 119 4.97 9.07 -12.45
CA GLY A 119 5.82 10.14 -11.94
C GLY A 119 5.07 11.37 -11.41
N GLY A 120 3.80 11.25 -11.04
CA GLY A 120 3.00 12.37 -10.52
C GLY A 120 2.56 13.38 -11.57
N THR A 121 2.70 13.04 -12.87
CA THR A 121 2.34 13.93 -13.99
C THR A 121 0.85 14.30 -13.95
N GLY A 122 0.55 15.58 -13.98
CA GLY A 122 -0.81 16.13 -14.00
C GLY A 122 -1.50 16.18 -12.63
N GLY A 123 -0.82 15.74 -11.56
CA GLY A 123 -1.29 15.92 -10.19
C GLY A 123 -0.70 17.15 -9.52
N GLY A 124 -1.23 17.50 -8.34
CA GLY A 124 -0.75 18.64 -7.56
C GLY A 124 -1.53 18.87 -6.30
N ILE A 125 -1.13 19.89 -5.56
CA ILE A 125 -1.84 20.38 -4.38
C ILE A 125 -2.55 21.67 -4.78
N ALA A 126 -3.87 21.71 -4.56
CA ALA A 126 -4.66 22.91 -4.74
C ALA A 126 -4.92 23.56 -3.38
N THR A 127 -4.52 24.82 -3.25
CA THR A 127 -4.75 25.65 -2.06
C THR A 127 -5.87 26.66 -2.27
N THR A 128 -6.24 26.91 -3.53
CA THR A 128 -7.36 27.75 -3.94
C THR A 128 -8.29 26.99 -4.88
N MET A 129 -9.49 27.53 -5.10
CA MET A 129 -10.44 26.93 -6.06
C MET A 129 -9.98 27.09 -7.51
N GLU A 130 -9.26 28.15 -7.81
CA GLU A 130 -8.65 28.39 -9.14
C GLU A 130 -7.60 27.31 -9.45
N GLU A 131 -6.71 27.04 -8.50
CA GLU A 131 -5.73 25.95 -8.62
C GLU A 131 -6.41 24.58 -8.74
N LEU A 132 -7.50 24.35 -7.99
CA LEU A 132 -8.30 23.13 -8.10
C LEU A 132 -8.80 22.94 -9.53
N HIS A 133 -9.40 23.97 -10.13
CA HIS A 133 -9.90 23.92 -11.51
C HIS A 133 -8.80 23.53 -12.49
N GLU A 134 -7.67 24.24 -12.46
CA GLU A 134 -6.56 24.03 -13.38
C GLU A 134 -5.99 22.61 -13.25
N ILE A 135 -5.68 22.18 -12.01
CA ILE A 135 -5.07 20.87 -11.75
C ILE A 135 -6.05 19.74 -12.06
N ALA A 136 -7.33 19.87 -11.69
CA ALA A 136 -8.34 18.84 -11.92
C ALA A 136 -8.65 18.66 -13.41
N GLU A 137 -8.83 19.73 -14.17
CA GLU A 137 -9.03 19.66 -15.64
C GLU A 137 -7.83 19.00 -16.33
N ASN A 138 -6.61 19.42 -15.97
CA ASN A 138 -5.40 18.85 -16.52
C ASN A 138 -5.27 17.36 -16.15
N GLY A 139 -5.56 17.01 -14.89
CA GLY A 139 -5.53 15.64 -14.41
C GLY A 139 -6.53 14.73 -15.11
N LEU A 140 -7.78 15.17 -15.28
CA LEU A 140 -8.82 14.44 -16.02
C LEU A 140 -8.44 14.21 -17.49
N ARG A 141 -7.83 15.22 -18.12
CA ARG A 141 -7.35 15.14 -19.51
C ARG A 141 -6.18 14.16 -19.67
N LEU A 142 -5.26 14.11 -18.70
CA LEU A 142 -4.07 13.27 -18.76
C LEU A 142 -4.32 11.84 -18.31
N SER A 143 -5.37 11.60 -17.54
CA SER A 143 -5.76 10.26 -17.11
C SER A 143 -6.31 9.45 -18.30
N PRO A 144 -5.75 8.26 -18.62
CA PRO A 144 -6.25 7.43 -19.72
C PRO A 144 -7.70 6.98 -19.56
N ILE A 145 -8.24 7.02 -18.36
CA ILE A 145 -9.62 6.63 -18.03
C ILE A 145 -10.46 7.81 -17.54
N THR A 146 -9.95 9.06 -17.71
CA THR A 146 -10.64 10.29 -17.31
C THR A 146 -11.05 10.28 -15.83
N GLN A 147 -10.16 9.82 -14.95
CA GLN A 147 -10.40 9.77 -13.50
C GLN A 147 -9.27 10.46 -12.74
N ILE A 148 -9.66 11.18 -11.69
CA ILE A 148 -8.74 11.73 -10.69
C ILE A 148 -9.18 11.32 -9.28
N LEU A 149 -8.22 11.14 -8.38
CA LEU A 149 -8.45 11.09 -6.96
C LEU A 149 -8.31 12.50 -6.39
N VAL A 150 -9.32 12.96 -5.67
CA VAL A 150 -9.26 14.18 -4.84
C VAL A 150 -9.18 13.75 -3.39
N GLU A 151 -8.19 14.25 -2.66
CA GLU A 151 -7.89 13.82 -1.29
C GLU A 151 -7.57 15.04 -0.42
N LYS A 152 -8.04 15.04 0.84
CA LYS A 152 -7.69 16.09 1.79
C LYS A 152 -6.17 16.14 1.99
N CYS A 153 -5.58 17.32 1.78
CA CYS A 153 -4.16 17.52 2.05
C CYS A 153 -3.91 17.58 3.55
N ILE A 154 -3.01 16.72 4.02
CA ILE A 154 -2.56 16.66 5.42
C ILE A 154 -1.11 17.14 5.58
N SER A 155 -0.64 17.98 4.66
CA SER A 155 0.70 18.57 4.74
C SER A 155 0.90 19.26 6.10
N GLY A 156 2.04 19.01 6.71
CA GLY A 156 2.37 19.52 8.05
C GLY A 156 1.86 18.66 9.21
N TRP A 157 1.16 17.58 8.96
CA TRP A 157 0.86 16.59 9.98
C TRP A 157 2.09 15.72 10.26
N LYS A 158 2.13 15.16 11.47
CA LYS A 158 3.12 14.13 11.81
C LYS A 158 2.68 12.79 11.25
N GLU A 159 3.63 12.03 10.72
CA GLU A 159 3.44 10.64 10.34
C GLU A 159 4.05 9.75 11.42
N ILE A 160 3.21 8.92 12.05
CA ILE A 160 3.61 8.04 13.14
C ILE A 160 3.28 6.61 12.74
N GLU A 161 4.28 5.76 12.80
CA GLU A 161 4.16 4.32 12.52
C GLU A 161 4.27 3.51 13.82
N PHE A 162 3.67 2.33 13.80
CA PHE A 162 3.75 1.36 14.89
C PHE A 162 4.20 0.01 14.36
N GLU A 163 5.24 -0.55 14.97
CA GLU A 163 5.61 -1.93 14.73
C GLU A 163 4.80 -2.85 15.64
N VAL A 164 4.04 -3.76 15.02
CA VAL A 164 3.16 -4.67 15.76
C VAL A 164 3.43 -6.12 15.37
N ILE A 165 3.68 -6.96 16.38
CA ILE A 165 3.81 -8.40 16.20
C ILE A 165 2.55 -9.09 16.76
N ARG A 166 2.04 -10.07 16.01
CA ARG A 166 0.92 -10.90 16.42
C ARG A 166 1.23 -12.37 16.24
N ASP A 167 0.93 -13.17 17.27
CA ASP A 167 1.10 -14.62 17.20
C ASP A 167 -0.12 -15.34 16.56
N SER A 168 0.01 -16.66 16.40
CA SER A 168 -1.03 -17.49 15.77
C SER A 168 -2.29 -17.67 16.63
N VAL A 169 -2.23 -17.38 17.92
CA VAL A 169 -3.37 -17.49 18.85
C VAL A 169 -4.04 -16.14 19.13
N GLY A 170 -3.52 -15.07 18.53
CA GLY A 170 -4.16 -13.76 18.55
C GLY A 170 -3.60 -12.77 19.56
N ASN A 171 -2.56 -13.12 20.32
CA ASN A 171 -1.86 -12.16 21.16
C ASN A 171 -1.12 -11.15 20.27
N SER A 172 -1.15 -9.88 20.66
CA SER A 172 -0.45 -8.82 19.94
C SER A 172 0.36 -7.96 20.89
N ILE A 173 1.51 -7.50 20.41
CA ILE A 173 2.37 -6.57 21.11
C ILE A 173 2.78 -5.45 20.16
N THR A 174 2.70 -4.21 20.62
CA THR A 174 3.33 -3.08 19.97
C THR A 174 4.78 -3.02 20.42
N VAL A 175 5.70 -3.21 19.48
CA VAL A 175 7.15 -3.23 19.76
C VAL A 175 7.66 -1.82 20.01
N CYS A 176 7.33 -0.89 19.10
CA CYS A 176 7.70 0.51 19.20
C CYS A 176 6.73 1.39 18.39
N SER A 177 6.81 2.69 18.63
CA SER A 177 6.27 3.73 17.76
C SER A 177 7.42 4.53 17.16
N MET A 178 7.28 4.95 15.92
CA MET A 178 8.30 5.67 15.17
C MET A 178 7.67 6.93 14.56
N GLU A 179 8.40 8.03 14.54
CA GLU A 179 8.00 9.25 13.83
C GLU A 179 8.85 9.37 12.56
N ASN A 180 8.20 9.55 11.41
CA ASN A 180 8.87 9.87 10.17
C ASN A 180 9.36 11.32 10.22
N LEU A 181 10.64 11.55 9.93
CA LEU A 181 11.23 12.89 9.91
C LEU A 181 10.87 13.66 8.64
N ASP A 182 10.68 12.95 7.54
CA ASP A 182 10.27 13.54 6.29
C ASP A 182 8.79 13.98 6.35
N PRO A 183 8.44 15.06 5.64
CA PRO A 183 7.05 15.48 5.54
C PRO A 183 6.15 14.36 4.99
N VAL A 184 4.94 14.27 5.55
CA VAL A 184 3.91 13.30 5.14
C VAL A 184 3.77 13.20 3.61
N GLY A 185 3.84 11.99 3.08
CA GLY A 185 3.65 11.68 1.67
C GLY A 185 4.90 11.78 0.81
N ILE A 186 6.07 12.06 1.36
CA ILE A 186 7.34 12.05 0.62
C ILE A 186 7.91 10.64 0.59
N HIS A 187 8.13 10.03 1.75
CA HIS A 187 8.74 8.72 1.86
C HIS A 187 8.38 8.06 3.18
N THR A 188 8.25 6.74 3.18
CA THR A 188 8.16 5.94 4.40
C THR A 188 9.40 5.08 4.53
N GLY A 189 9.92 4.90 5.75
CA GLY A 189 11.07 4.05 6.01
C GLY A 189 12.32 4.75 6.53
N ASP A 190 12.32 6.08 6.59
CA ASP A 190 13.38 6.89 7.21
C ASP A 190 12.94 7.37 8.61
N SER A 191 12.40 6.44 9.39
CA SER A 191 11.80 6.71 10.69
C SER A 191 12.84 6.65 11.80
N ILE A 192 12.62 7.46 12.86
CA ILE A 192 13.39 7.40 14.10
C ILE A 192 12.48 6.88 15.23
N VAL A 193 13.02 5.95 15.99
CA VAL A 193 12.39 5.36 17.18
C VAL A 193 12.66 6.24 18.41
#